data_49a1b04f90626a091f6b6721a25a7d63
#
_entry.id   49a1b04f90626a091f6b6721a25a7d63
#
_cell.length_a   1.000
_cell.length_b   1.000
_cell.length_c   1.000
_cell.angle_alpha   90.00
_cell.angle_beta   90.00
_cell.angle_gamma   90.00
#
_symmetry.space_group_name_H-M   'P 1'
#
loop_
_entity.id
_entity.type
_entity.pdbx_description
1 polymer ?
#
loop_
_entity_poly.entity_id
_entity_poly.type
_entity_poly.pdbx_seq_one_letter_code
_entity_poly.pdbx_strand_id
1 'polypeptide(L)'
;MYAWRPYWFTTTTTFGAAISGNTGDLIPSHLYYFGLWEPAISAWIASRLRAGDTFVDVGSNIGYFSLLAANRVGRKGKIVSIEACPTVYDSLERNCSLNAYGNIRTVHVAVSDRAGTVTLYRGPEKNSGAATIITDGNATGGTTVAALPLPDILKPEECESLRLIKVDVEGAEYLVLSGALPLLKSAGSQLEVVVELHPGLLSKQGRSVDDVFALMKSAGFQAYSFGGDSSDDSYFRPVRVQRPHRVYHTSEVAETVVFSHSDLDSI
;
A
#
# COMPACT_ATOMS: atom_id res chain seq x y z
N MET A 1 5.18 -38.55 -0.04
CA MET A 1 4.63 -37.17 0.02
C MET A 1 5.83 -36.22 -0.06
N TYR A 2 6.04 -35.56 -1.19
CA TYR A 2 7.13 -34.57 -1.32
C TYR A 2 6.75 -33.37 -0.46
N ALA A 3 7.49 -33.13 0.62
CA ALA A 3 7.32 -31.89 1.41
C ALA A 3 7.79 -30.71 0.55
N TRP A 4 6.88 -29.83 0.19
CA TRP A 4 7.21 -28.58 -0.45
C TRP A 4 8.11 -27.76 0.48
N ARG A 5 9.32 -27.39 0.00
CA ARG A 5 10.27 -26.60 0.78
C ARG A 5 10.34 -25.19 0.19
N PRO A 6 10.08 -24.15 0.98
CA PRO A 6 10.28 -22.77 0.54
C PRO A 6 11.72 -22.54 0.07
N TYR A 7 11.88 -21.75 -1.00
CA TYR A 7 13.18 -21.36 -1.54
C TYR A 7 13.19 -19.92 -2.02
N TRP A 8 14.38 -19.32 -2.05
CA TRP A 8 14.57 -17.98 -2.58
C TRP A 8 14.63 -18.02 -4.11
N PHE A 9 14.01 -17.01 -4.72
CA PHE A 9 13.97 -16.86 -6.17
C PHE A 9 14.15 -15.39 -6.57
N THR A 10 14.47 -15.15 -7.83
CA THR A 10 14.29 -13.86 -8.51
C THR A 10 13.50 -14.13 -9.78
N THR A 11 12.46 -13.33 -10.00
CA THR A 11 11.61 -13.43 -11.19
C THR A 11 11.37 -12.06 -11.81
N THR A 12 10.68 -12.04 -12.94
CA THR A 12 10.28 -10.80 -13.60
C THR A 12 8.77 -10.62 -13.49
N THR A 13 8.33 -9.45 -13.06
CA THR A 13 6.91 -9.08 -12.99
C THR A 13 6.33 -8.90 -14.39
N THR A 14 5.00 -8.90 -14.50
CA THR A 14 4.27 -8.68 -15.77
C THR A 14 4.57 -7.31 -16.41
N PHE A 15 5.09 -6.36 -15.66
CA PHE A 15 5.52 -5.03 -16.14
C PHE A 15 7.05 -4.92 -16.33
N GLY A 16 7.79 -6.02 -16.22
CA GLY A 16 9.22 -6.11 -16.58
C GLY A 16 10.21 -5.78 -15.46
N ALA A 17 9.77 -5.53 -14.22
CA ALA A 17 10.68 -5.33 -13.09
C ALA A 17 11.17 -6.67 -12.52
N ALA A 18 12.44 -6.73 -12.12
CA ALA A 18 12.98 -7.85 -11.37
C ALA A 18 12.55 -7.76 -9.90
N ILE A 19 12.12 -8.89 -9.33
CA ILE A 19 11.74 -8.98 -7.93
C ILE A 19 12.19 -10.32 -7.33
N SER A 20 12.65 -10.28 -6.09
CA SER A 20 13.17 -11.43 -5.35
C SER A 20 12.33 -11.65 -4.09
N GLY A 21 12.17 -12.90 -3.70
CA GLY A 21 11.46 -13.26 -2.49
C GLY A 21 11.59 -14.75 -2.16
N ASN A 22 10.90 -15.17 -1.11
CA ASN A 22 10.84 -16.56 -0.67
C ASN A 22 9.45 -17.13 -0.98
N THR A 23 9.39 -18.29 -1.63
CA THR A 23 8.11 -18.94 -1.99
C THR A 23 7.27 -19.39 -0.79
N GLY A 24 7.81 -19.35 0.42
CA GLY A 24 7.08 -19.60 1.67
C GLY A 24 6.21 -18.44 2.13
N ASP A 25 6.36 -17.28 1.51
CA ASP A 25 5.63 -16.07 1.87
C ASP A 25 4.56 -15.76 0.81
N LEU A 26 3.46 -15.14 1.21
CA LEU A 26 2.25 -14.97 0.39
C LEU A 26 2.52 -14.17 -0.89
N ILE A 27 2.95 -12.91 -0.76
CA ILE A 27 3.19 -12.02 -1.90
C ILE A 27 4.28 -12.59 -2.82
N PRO A 28 5.47 -12.98 -2.30
CA PRO A 28 6.49 -13.63 -3.13
C PRO A 28 5.98 -14.85 -3.88
N SER A 29 5.17 -15.71 -3.25
CA SER A 29 4.65 -16.91 -3.93
C SER A 29 3.78 -16.57 -5.14
N HIS A 30 2.89 -15.57 -5.02
CA HIS A 30 2.08 -15.09 -6.14
C HIS A 30 2.93 -14.48 -7.26
N LEU A 31 3.95 -13.71 -6.89
CA LEU A 31 4.89 -13.13 -7.86
C LEU A 31 5.70 -14.21 -8.59
N TYR A 32 6.06 -15.29 -7.90
CA TYR A 32 6.75 -16.42 -8.52
C TYR A 32 5.89 -17.11 -9.61
N TYR A 33 4.60 -17.34 -9.30
CA TYR A 33 3.71 -18.07 -10.23
C TYR A 33 3.10 -17.18 -11.31
N PHE A 34 2.73 -15.93 -10.97
CA PHE A 34 1.94 -15.07 -11.83
C PHE A 34 2.68 -13.80 -12.29
N GLY A 35 3.80 -13.43 -11.66
CA GLY A 35 4.49 -12.17 -11.92
C GLY A 35 3.65 -10.94 -11.57
N LEU A 36 2.56 -11.11 -10.80
CA LEU A 36 1.54 -10.12 -10.54
C LEU A 36 1.02 -10.28 -9.11
N TRP A 37 0.70 -9.17 -8.45
CA TRP A 37 0.03 -9.11 -7.16
C TRP A 37 -1.20 -8.21 -7.26
N GLU A 38 -2.32 -8.59 -6.63
CA GLU A 38 -3.58 -7.83 -6.62
C GLU A 38 -3.94 -7.26 -8.00
N PRO A 39 -4.41 -8.08 -8.94
CA PRO A 39 -4.60 -7.69 -10.33
C PRO A 39 -5.44 -6.43 -10.53
N ALA A 40 -6.53 -6.27 -9.79
CA ALA A 40 -7.44 -5.11 -9.90
C ALA A 40 -6.76 -3.81 -9.43
N ILE A 41 -6.08 -3.85 -8.27
CA ILE A 41 -5.37 -2.71 -7.69
C ILE A 41 -4.16 -2.34 -8.55
N SER A 42 -3.41 -3.34 -9.02
CA SER A 42 -2.29 -3.14 -9.96
C SER A 42 -2.74 -2.45 -11.23
N ALA A 43 -3.85 -2.90 -11.83
CA ALA A 43 -4.41 -2.28 -13.03
C ALA A 43 -4.88 -0.85 -12.75
N TRP A 44 -5.55 -0.61 -11.62
CA TRP A 44 -5.99 0.72 -11.22
C TRP A 44 -4.81 1.68 -11.07
N ILE A 45 -3.83 1.36 -10.22
CA ILE A 45 -2.64 2.18 -9.98
C ILE A 45 -1.93 2.49 -11.30
N ALA A 46 -1.71 1.45 -12.14
CA ALA A 46 -1.08 1.62 -13.44
C ALA A 46 -1.86 2.54 -14.40
N SER A 47 -3.19 2.57 -14.31
CA SER A 47 -4.05 3.41 -15.14
C SER A 47 -4.09 4.87 -14.70
N ARG A 48 -3.87 5.12 -13.39
CA ARG A 48 -3.97 6.46 -12.80
C ARG A 48 -2.66 7.25 -12.84
N LEU A 49 -1.53 6.55 -12.86
CA LEU A 49 -0.20 7.18 -12.89
C LEU A 49 0.23 7.55 -14.30
N ARG A 50 0.82 8.72 -14.43
CA ARG A 50 1.38 9.29 -15.66
C ARG A 50 2.84 9.67 -15.47
N ALA A 51 3.55 9.87 -16.57
CA ALA A 51 4.95 10.31 -16.55
C ALA A 51 5.09 11.64 -15.77
N GLY A 52 5.96 11.65 -14.78
CA GLY A 52 6.22 12.82 -13.94
C GLY A 52 5.46 12.85 -12.62
N ASP A 53 4.46 11.99 -12.42
CA ASP A 53 3.70 11.92 -11.18
C ASP A 53 4.55 11.44 -9.99
N THR A 54 4.11 11.80 -8.79
CA THR A 54 4.59 11.21 -7.54
C THR A 54 3.61 10.17 -7.02
N PHE A 55 4.13 9.01 -6.65
CA PHE A 55 3.44 7.94 -5.96
C PHE A 55 4.06 7.72 -4.58
N VAL A 56 3.21 7.61 -3.56
CA VAL A 56 3.60 7.30 -2.18
C VAL A 56 3.02 5.95 -1.80
N ASP A 57 3.89 5.04 -1.37
CA ASP A 57 3.57 3.67 -1.00
C ASP A 57 3.81 3.49 0.50
N VAL A 58 2.74 3.55 1.30
CA VAL A 58 2.79 3.41 2.76
C VAL A 58 2.46 1.97 3.12
N GLY A 59 3.44 1.27 3.69
CA GLY A 59 3.43 -0.19 3.83
C GLY A 59 3.86 -0.86 2.52
N SER A 60 5.02 -0.42 1.97
CA SER A 60 5.49 -0.86 0.65
C SER A 60 5.81 -2.35 0.58
N ASN A 61 5.92 -3.03 1.72
CA ASN A 61 6.28 -4.42 1.79
C ASN A 61 7.58 -4.70 1.00
N ILE A 62 7.65 -5.72 0.18
CA ILE A 62 8.83 -6.03 -0.65
C ILE A 62 8.98 -5.13 -1.90
N GLY A 63 8.11 -4.11 -2.08
CA GLY A 63 8.24 -3.08 -3.10
C GLY A 63 7.52 -3.33 -4.42
N TYR A 64 6.56 -4.26 -4.47
CA TYR A 64 5.88 -4.57 -5.73
C TYR A 64 5.16 -3.35 -6.33
N PHE A 65 4.33 -2.63 -5.56
CA PHE A 65 3.61 -1.45 -6.05
C PHE A 65 4.56 -0.27 -6.32
N SER A 66 5.61 -0.13 -5.52
CA SER A 66 6.66 0.86 -5.75
C SER A 66 7.37 0.66 -7.09
N LEU A 67 7.70 -0.59 -7.46
CA LEU A 67 8.31 -0.93 -8.74
C LEU A 67 7.33 -0.73 -9.92
N LEU A 68 6.05 -1.11 -9.74
CA LEU A 68 4.99 -0.87 -10.72
C LEU A 68 4.84 0.63 -11.01
N ALA A 69 4.76 1.42 -9.94
CA ALA A 69 4.62 2.88 -10.05
C ALA A 69 5.86 3.51 -10.71
N ALA A 70 7.08 3.09 -10.34
CA ALA A 70 8.32 3.59 -10.93
C ALA A 70 8.38 3.36 -12.45
N ASN A 71 7.90 2.18 -12.90
CA ASN A 71 7.78 1.88 -14.33
C ASN A 71 6.80 2.84 -15.03
N ARG A 72 5.68 3.19 -14.37
CA ARG A 72 4.62 4.03 -14.96
C ARG A 72 4.98 5.51 -15.01
N VAL A 73 5.55 6.04 -13.92
CA VAL A 73 5.85 7.50 -13.83
C VAL A 73 7.14 7.87 -14.55
N GLY A 74 7.98 6.88 -14.91
CA GLY A 74 9.23 7.08 -15.63
C GLY A 74 10.24 7.94 -14.84
N ARG A 75 11.37 8.28 -15.46
CA ARG A 75 12.53 8.90 -14.80
C ARG A 75 12.26 10.27 -14.17
N LYS A 76 11.21 11.00 -14.61
CA LYS A 76 10.84 12.32 -14.07
C LYS A 76 9.88 12.25 -12.90
N GLY A 77 9.18 11.13 -12.75
CA GLY A 77 8.31 10.88 -11.61
C GLY A 77 9.10 10.50 -10.36
N LYS A 78 8.43 10.45 -9.23
CA LYS A 78 9.04 10.15 -7.92
C LYS A 78 8.24 9.08 -7.21
N ILE A 79 8.93 8.15 -6.56
CA ILE A 79 8.33 7.13 -5.72
C ILE A 79 8.89 7.29 -4.32
N VAL A 80 7.99 7.35 -3.34
CA VAL A 80 8.36 7.30 -1.92
C VAL A 80 7.82 6.01 -1.34
N SER A 81 8.72 5.07 -1.06
CA SER A 81 8.39 3.73 -0.57
C SER A 81 8.69 3.68 0.92
N ILE A 82 7.65 3.51 1.75
CA ILE A 82 7.77 3.57 3.20
C ILE A 82 7.43 2.21 3.79
N GLU A 83 8.38 1.62 4.50
CA GLU A 83 8.22 0.32 5.16
C GLU A 83 8.79 0.39 6.58
N ALA A 84 8.00 -0.07 7.54
CA ALA A 84 8.35 0.02 8.94
C ALA A 84 9.09 -1.22 9.47
N CYS A 85 8.78 -2.42 8.95
CA CYS A 85 9.39 -3.66 9.41
C CYS A 85 10.83 -3.80 8.88
N PRO A 86 11.88 -3.88 9.76
CA PRO A 86 13.27 -3.88 9.32
C PRO A 86 13.60 -4.98 8.30
N THR A 87 13.15 -6.21 8.54
CA THR A 87 13.45 -7.35 7.67
C THR A 87 12.74 -7.27 6.31
N VAL A 88 11.56 -6.65 6.28
CA VAL A 88 10.80 -6.40 5.06
C VAL A 88 11.42 -5.21 4.30
N TYR A 89 11.84 -4.17 5.02
CA TYR A 89 12.57 -3.04 4.46
C TYR A 89 13.87 -3.46 3.75
N ASP A 90 14.66 -4.39 4.35
CA ASP A 90 15.84 -4.96 3.69
C ASP A 90 15.48 -5.65 2.35
N SER A 91 14.31 -6.27 2.28
CA SER A 91 13.80 -6.90 1.06
C SER A 91 13.33 -5.86 0.03
N LEU A 92 12.69 -4.77 0.49
CA LEU A 92 12.34 -3.62 -0.34
C LEU A 92 13.58 -3.01 -1.00
N GLU A 93 14.61 -2.69 -0.21
CA GLU A 93 15.86 -2.12 -0.74
C GLU A 93 16.54 -3.04 -1.75
N ARG A 94 16.60 -4.34 -1.44
CA ARG A 94 17.14 -5.34 -2.37
C ARG A 94 16.36 -5.32 -3.68
N ASN A 95 15.03 -5.33 -3.64
CA ASN A 95 14.20 -5.35 -4.85
C ASN A 95 14.32 -4.04 -5.64
N CYS A 96 14.42 -2.90 -5.00
CA CYS A 96 14.72 -1.64 -5.66
C CYS A 96 16.08 -1.69 -6.37
N SER A 97 17.11 -2.27 -5.72
CA SER A 97 18.48 -2.37 -6.28
C SER A 97 18.61 -3.33 -7.46
N LEU A 98 17.69 -4.29 -7.62
CA LEU A 98 17.64 -5.20 -8.79
C LEU A 98 17.24 -4.47 -10.08
N ASN A 99 16.73 -3.24 -9.97
CA ASN A 99 16.17 -2.49 -11.07
C ASN A 99 16.89 -1.17 -11.30
N ALA A 100 16.90 -0.68 -12.55
CA ALA A 100 17.52 0.58 -12.93
C ALA A 100 16.62 1.82 -12.67
N TYR A 101 15.71 1.74 -11.71
CA TYR A 101 14.83 2.85 -11.34
C TYR A 101 15.54 3.80 -10.37
N GLY A 102 16.09 4.91 -10.90
CA GLY A 102 16.76 5.92 -10.08
C GLY A 102 15.83 6.91 -9.37
N ASN A 103 14.52 6.67 -9.39
CA ASN A 103 13.48 7.58 -8.90
C ASN A 103 12.70 7.01 -7.70
N ILE A 104 13.17 5.95 -7.08
CA ILE A 104 12.59 5.37 -5.86
C ILE A 104 13.42 5.81 -4.65
N ARG A 105 12.77 6.44 -3.70
CA ARG A 105 13.31 6.74 -2.37
C ARG A 105 12.64 5.84 -1.35
N THR A 106 13.42 4.98 -0.71
CA THR A 106 12.98 4.12 0.38
C THR A 106 13.11 4.84 1.72
N VAL A 107 12.17 4.61 2.64
CA VAL A 107 12.18 5.22 3.98
C VAL A 107 11.81 4.16 5.02
N HIS A 108 12.72 3.94 5.97
CA HIS A 108 12.51 2.98 7.06
C HIS A 108 11.88 3.67 8.27
N VAL A 109 10.56 3.78 8.29
CA VAL A 109 9.78 4.42 9.36
C VAL A 109 8.33 3.91 9.33
N ALA A 110 7.66 3.90 10.46
CA ALA A 110 6.22 3.73 10.52
C ALA A 110 5.53 5.08 10.23
N VAL A 111 4.48 5.08 9.42
CA VAL A 111 3.64 6.28 9.26
C VAL A 111 2.57 6.27 10.34
N SER A 112 2.37 7.41 11.01
CA SER A 112 1.44 7.53 12.14
C SER A 112 0.81 8.93 12.21
N ASP A 113 0.02 9.19 13.25
CA ASP A 113 -0.62 10.49 13.49
C ASP A 113 0.32 11.54 14.10
N ARG A 114 1.46 11.10 14.66
CA ARG A 114 2.45 11.96 15.35
C ARG A 114 3.84 11.34 15.34
N ALA A 115 4.84 12.18 15.54
CA ALA A 115 6.22 11.76 15.71
C ALA A 115 6.40 11.01 17.04
N GLY A 116 7.21 9.94 17.00
CA GLY A 116 7.51 9.11 18.16
C GLY A 116 8.10 7.75 17.77
N THR A 117 7.71 6.73 18.51
CA THR A 117 8.06 5.34 18.24
C THR A 117 6.83 4.45 18.38
N VAL A 118 6.80 3.37 17.62
CA VAL A 118 5.79 2.31 17.71
C VAL A 118 6.48 0.95 17.82
N THR A 119 5.79 -0.02 18.41
CA THR A 119 6.28 -1.39 18.46
C THR A 119 5.53 -2.22 17.42
N LEU A 120 6.28 -2.80 16.49
CA LEU A 120 5.77 -3.71 15.46
C LEU A 120 5.83 -5.14 15.97
N TYR A 121 4.77 -5.87 15.78
CA TYR A 121 4.67 -7.30 16.06
C TYR A 121 4.59 -8.07 14.75
N ARG A 122 5.26 -9.22 14.69
CA ARG A 122 5.27 -10.03 13.48
C ARG A 122 3.87 -10.53 13.15
N GLY A 123 3.53 -10.48 11.89
CA GLY A 123 2.39 -11.18 11.31
C GLY A 123 2.56 -12.71 11.32
N PRO A 124 1.60 -13.45 10.77
CA PRO A 124 1.68 -14.90 10.60
C PRO A 124 2.94 -15.32 9.81
N GLU A 125 3.50 -16.52 10.13
CA GLU A 125 4.73 -17.04 9.49
C GLU A 125 4.70 -17.05 7.94
N LYS A 126 3.52 -17.16 7.35
CA LYS A 126 3.34 -17.19 5.88
C LYS A 126 2.97 -15.83 5.27
N ASN A 127 2.94 -14.78 6.06
CA ASN A 127 2.72 -13.40 5.62
C ASN A 127 3.63 -12.47 6.42
N SER A 128 4.91 -12.45 6.04
CA SER A 128 5.93 -11.64 6.73
C SER A 128 5.65 -10.13 6.62
N GLY A 129 4.89 -9.74 5.60
CA GLY A 129 4.47 -8.36 5.37
C GLY A 129 3.35 -7.87 6.27
N ALA A 130 2.60 -8.78 6.91
CA ALA A 130 1.50 -8.43 7.82
C ALA A 130 1.99 -8.03 9.23
N ALA A 131 3.11 -7.28 9.33
CA ALA A 131 3.55 -6.73 10.60
C ALA A 131 2.60 -5.62 11.04
N THR A 132 2.08 -5.72 12.27
CA THR A 132 1.09 -4.78 12.82
C THR A 132 1.56 -4.13 14.12
N ILE A 133 1.11 -2.90 14.38
CA ILE A 133 1.28 -2.25 15.68
C ILE A 133 0.18 -2.65 16.67
N ILE A 134 -0.80 -3.44 16.23
CA ILE A 134 -2.00 -3.76 16.98
C ILE A 134 -1.93 -5.18 17.50
N THR A 135 -2.04 -5.33 18.82
CA THR A 135 -1.99 -6.64 19.50
C THR A 135 -3.14 -6.81 20.47
N ASP A 136 -3.42 -8.06 20.82
CA ASP A 136 -4.37 -8.41 21.87
C ASP A 136 -3.76 -8.30 23.29
N GLY A 137 -2.61 -7.63 23.41
CA GLY A 137 -1.90 -7.47 24.70
C GLY A 137 -1.02 -8.66 25.10
N ASN A 138 -1.08 -9.78 24.39
CA ASN A 138 -0.29 -11.00 24.66
C ASN A 138 0.90 -11.18 23.72
N ALA A 139 1.11 -10.28 22.75
CA ALA A 139 2.21 -10.38 21.80
C ALA A 139 3.55 -10.11 22.50
N THR A 140 4.50 -10.99 22.30
CA THR A 140 5.88 -10.87 22.80
C THR A 140 6.85 -10.70 21.63
N GLY A 141 8.00 -10.05 21.87
CA GLY A 141 9.07 -9.97 20.87
C GLY A 141 8.84 -8.94 19.76
N GLY A 142 8.18 -7.82 20.07
CA GLY A 142 8.01 -6.70 19.14
C GLY A 142 9.33 -5.95 18.86
N THR A 143 9.42 -5.32 17.70
CA THR A 143 10.52 -4.45 17.29
C THR A 143 10.08 -2.99 17.34
N THR A 144 10.78 -2.15 18.09
CA THR A 144 10.50 -0.72 18.17
C THR A 144 11.12 0.01 16.99
N VAL A 145 10.31 0.83 16.30
CA VAL A 145 10.73 1.63 15.15
C VAL A 145 10.28 3.09 15.32
N ALA A 146 10.96 4.02 14.64
CA ALA A 146 10.53 5.41 14.56
C ALA A 146 9.17 5.52 13.87
N ALA A 147 8.37 6.50 14.29
CA ALA A 147 7.07 6.83 13.71
C ALA A 147 6.98 8.32 13.40
N LEU A 148 6.47 8.67 12.22
CA LEU A 148 6.31 10.05 11.77
C LEU A 148 4.99 10.24 11.02
N PRO A 149 4.37 11.44 11.08
CA PRO A 149 3.31 11.81 10.16
C PRO A 149 3.79 11.83 8.71
N LEU A 150 2.93 11.47 7.77
CA LEU A 150 3.29 11.46 6.35
C LEU A 150 3.84 12.81 5.83
N PRO A 151 3.26 13.99 6.22
CA PRO A 151 3.82 15.28 5.81
C PRO A 151 5.27 15.52 6.25
N ASP A 152 5.71 14.94 7.38
CA ASP A 152 7.07 15.09 7.90
C ASP A 152 8.08 14.20 7.17
N ILE A 153 7.58 13.20 6.43
CA ILE A 153 8.38 12.25 5.63
C ILE A 153 8.60 12.79 4.22
N LEU A 154 7.58 13.43 3.64
CA LEU A 154 7.60 13.89 2.26
C LEU A 154 8.43 15.16 2.09
N LYS A 155 9.17 15.22 0.98
CA LYS A 155 9.87 16.42 0.57
C LYS A 155 8.92 17.34 -0.21
N PRO A 156 9.15 18.67 -0.20
CA PRO A 156 8.31 19.61 -0.95
C PRO A 156 8.10 19.23 -2.43
N GLU A 157 9.18 18.85 -3.10
CA GLU A 157 9.14 18.45 -4.52
C GLU A 157 8.39 17.13 -4.78
N GLU A 158 8.16 16.32 -3.75
CA GLU A 158 7.34 15.09 -3.83
C GLU A 158 5.85 15.42 -3.69
N CYS A 159 5.53 16.49 -2.94
CA CYS A 159 4.15 16.96 -2.79
C CYS A 159 3.63 17.71 -4.04
N GLU A 160 4.50 18.40 -4.78
CA GLU A 160 4.11 19.20 -5.96
C GLU A 160 3.44 18.37 -7.06
N SER A 161 3.86 17.13 -7.26
CA SER A 161 3.34 16.20 -8.27
C SER A 161 2.65 14.98 -7.67
N LEU A 162 2.21 15.07 -6.41
CA LEU A 162 1.58 13.97 -5.70
C LEU A 162 0.24 13.61 -6.36
N ARG A 163 0.19 12.40 -6.89
CA ARG A 163 -0.94 11.90 -7.67
C ARG A 163 -1.69 10.78 -6.98
N LEU A 164 -0.96 9.87 -6.30
CA LEU A 164 -1.56 8.72 -5.68
C LEU A 164 -0.79 8.31 -4.43
N ILE A 165 -1.54 8.00 -3.36
CA ILE A 165 -1.03 7.42 -2.12
C ILE A 165 -1.69 6.05 -1.97
N LYS A 166 -0.90 4.98 -1.76
CA LYS A 166 -1.39 3.69 -1.27
C LYS A 166 -1.12 3.61 0.22
N VAL A 167 -2.09 3.12 0.98
CA VAL A 167 -1.98 2.87 2.42
C VAL A 167 -2.42 1.44 2.70
N ASP A 168 -1.48 0.65 3.20
CA ASP A 168 -1.68 -0.77 3.52
C ASP A 168 -0.75 -1.10 4.71
N VAL A 169 -1.29 -0.92 5.93
CA VAL A 169 -0.47 -0.90 7.16
C VAL A 169 -1.05 -1.76 8.28
N GLU A 170 -1.85 -2.76 7.89
CA GLU A 170 -2.33 -3.81 8.78
C GLU A 170 -2.97 -3.29 10.07
N GLY A 171 -3.95 -2.38 9.88
CA GLY A 171 -4.81 -1.85 10.94
C GLY A 171 -4.44 -0.44 11.43
N ALA A 172 -3.33 0.15 11.02
CA ALA A 172 -2.96 1.51 11.39
C ALA A 172 -3.49 2.60 10.42
N GLU A 173 -4.40 2.25 9.50
CA GLU A 173 -4.89 3.12 8.42
C GLU A 173 -5.44 4.43 8.96
N TYR A 174 -6.23 4.39 10.05
CA TYR A 174 -6.78 5.60 10.65
C TYR A 174 -5.68 6.54 11.18
N LEU A 175 -4.63 6.00 11.78
CA LEU A 175 -3.50 6.80 12.29
C LEU A 175 -2.73 7.46 11.13
N VAL A 176 -2.45 6.70 10.07
CA VAL A 176 -1.80 7.22 8.87
C VAL A 176 -2.60 8.36 8.26
N LEU A 177 -3.90 8.15 8.02
CA LEU A 177 -4.77 9.14 7.38
C LEU A 177 -5.00 10.36 8.26
N SER A 178 -5.12 10.19 9.59
CA SER A 178 -5.27 11.32 10.52
C SER A 178 -4.01 12.18 10.58
N GLY A 179 -2.82 11.57 10.58
CA GLY A 179 -1.54 12.27 10.48
C GLY A 179 -1.34 12.95 9.13
N ALA A 180 -1.89 12.38 8.06
CA ALA A 180 -1.82 12.95 6.72
C ALA A 180 -2.88 14.04 6.45
N LEU A 181 -3.84 14.27 7.35
CA LEU A 181 -5.00 15.13 7.10
C LEU A 181 -4.66 16.55 6.62
N PRO A 182 -3.63 17.25 7.14
CA PRO A 182 -3.23 18.55 6.60
C PRO A 182 -2.79 18.47 5.13
N LEU A 183 -2.03 17.47 4.75
CA LEU A 183 -1.61 17.21 3.37
C LEU A 183 -2.83 16.92 2.49
N LEU A 184 -3.73 16.03 2.94
CA LEU A 184 -4.92 15.63 2.19
C LEU A 184 -5.86 16.81 1.93
N LYS A 185 -6.02 17.75 2.89
CA LYS A 185 -6.83 18.97 2.74
C LYS A 185 -6.23 19.99 1.80
N SER A 186 -4.90 20.04 1.70
CA SER A 186 -4.18 20.99 0.83
C SER A 186 -3.86 20.44 -0.55
N ALA A 187 -4.08 19.15 -0.76
CA ALA A 187 -3.74 18.47 -2.02
C ALA A 187 -4.66 18.92 -3.17
N GLY A 188 -4.11 18.85 -4.38
CA GLY A 188 -4.87 19.11 -5.60
C GLY A 188 -5.99 18.08 -5.82
N SER A 189 -7.04 18.48 -6.55
CA SER A 189 -8.22 17.64 -6.86
C SER A 189 -7.90 16.34 -7.61
N GLN A 190 -6.68 16.19 -8.11
CA GLN A 190 -6.23 14.99 -8.81
C GLN A 190 -5.68 13.90 -7.87
N LEU A 191 -5.45 14.21 -6.59
CA LEU A 191 -4.97 13.21 -5.63
C LEU A 191 -6.00 12.12 -5.42
N GLU A 192 -5.55 10.88 -5.48
CA GLU A 192 -6.29 9.69 -5.07
C GLU A 192 -5.55 8.96 -3.95
N VAL A 193 -6.31 8.35 -3.05
CA VAL A 193 -5.77 7.56 -1.94
C VAL A 193 -6.40 6.17 -2.00
N VAL A 194 -5.58 5.15 -2.20
CA VAL A 194 -5.99 3.73 -2.16
C VAL A 194 -5.68 3.21 -0.77
N VAL A 195 -6.67 2.72 -0.07
CA VAL A 195 -6.53 2.25 1.32
C VAL A 195 -7.04 0.81 1.42
N GLU A 196 -6.21 -0.08 1.93
CA GLU A 196 -6.64 -1.41 2.36
C GLU A 196 -7.14 -1.31 3.80
N LEU A 197 -8.41 -1.61 4.02
CA LEU A 197 -9.06 -1.47 5.32
C LEU A 197 -9.15 -2.81 6.03
N HIS A 198 -8.72 -2.85 7.28
CA HIS A 198 -8.79 -4.02 8.15
C HIS A 198 -9.79 -3.79 9.30
N PRO A 199 -11.11 -3.98 9.10
CA PRO A 199 -12.14 -3.63 10.09
C PRO A 199 -11.90 -4.27 11.46
N GLY A 200 -11.43 -5.53 11.48
CA GLY A 200 -11.10 -6.24 12.71
C GLY A 200 -9.94 -5.63 13.49
N LEU A 201 -8.95 -5.07 12.80
CA LEU A 201 -7.80 -4.41 13.43
C LEU A 201 -8.15 -2.97 13.83
N LEU A 202 -8.93 -2.26 13.01
CA LEU A 202 -9.46 -0.93 13.37
C LEU A 202 -10.29 -0.99 14.66
N SER A 203 -11.16 -1.98 14.79
CA SER A 203 -12.00 -2.13 15.99
C SER A 203 -11.19 -2.34 17.27
N LYS A 204 -10.05 -3.00 17.21
CA LYS A 204 -9.12 -3.16 18.35
C LYS A 204 -8.51 -1.83 18.81
N GLN A 205 -8.49 -0.80 17.96
CA GLN A 205 -8.08 0.56 18.29
C GLN A 205 -9.26 1.45 18.72
N GLY A 206 -10.47 0.90 18.85
CA GLY A 206 -11.69 1.68 19.10
C GLY A 206 -12.08 2.55 17.90
N ARG A 207 -11.70 2.14 16.69
CA ARG A 207 -12.02 2.79 15.43
C ARG A 207 -12.88 1.90 14.55
N SER A 208 -13.58 2.51 13.62
CA SER A 208 -14.43 1.84 12.65
C SER A 208 -14.10 2.29 11.22
N VAL A 209 -14.61 1.58 10.25
CA VAL A 209 -14.57 2.00 8.84
C VAL A 209 -15.29 3.34 8.66
N ASP A 210 -16.39 3.58 9.41
CA ASP A 210 -17.12 4.86 9.40
C ASP A 210 -16.23 6.02 9.85
N ASP A 211 -15.33 5.81 10.83
CA ASP A 211 -14.38 6.84 11.26
C ASP A 211 -13.41 7.23 10.14
N VAL A 212 -12.91 6.23 9.38
CA VAL A 212 -12.05 6.47 8.22
C VAL A 212 -12.81 7.25 7.14
N PHE A 213 -14.04 6.86 6.84
CA PHE A 213 -14.88 7.55 5.85
C PHE A 213 -15.19 8.98 6.26
N ALA A 214 -15.55 9.20 7.52
CA ALA A 214 -15.80 10.54 8.06
C ALA A 214 -14.55 11.43 7.97
N LEU A 215 -13.37 10.88 8.29
CA LEU A 215 -12.10 11.56 8.19
C LEU A 215 -11.83 12.00 6.75
N MET A 216 -11.90 11.08 5.78
CA MET A 216 -11.63 11.36 4.37
C MET A 216 -12.67 12.31 3.77
N LYS A 217 -13.93 12.17 4.14
CA LYS A 217 -15.00 13.12 3.76
C LYS A 217 -14.72 14.53 4.29
N SER A 218 -14.17 14.66 5.50
CA SER A 218 -13.77 15.97 6.07
C SER A 218 -12.67 16.68 5.26
N ALA A 219 -11.90 15.91 4.49
CA ALA A 219 -10.89 16.40 3.54
C ALA A 219 -11.44 16.55 2.10
N GLY A 220 -12.74 16.33 1.89
CA GLY A 220 -13.41 16.51 0.59
C GLY A 220 -13.40 15.29 -0.33
N PHE A 221 -12.89 14.14 0.13
CA PHE A 221 -12.85 12.92 -0.67
C PHE A 221 -14.20 12.19 -0.66
N GLN A 222 -14.47 11.51 -1.76
CA GLN A 222 -15.55 10.54 -1.93
C GLN A 222 -14.94 9.14 -1.97
N ALA A 223 -15.69 8.15 -1.47
CA ALA A 223 -15.22 6.76 -1.37
C ALA A 223 -15.76 5.92 -2.53
N TYR A 224 -14.91 5.05 -3.08
CA TYR A 224 -15.22 4.12 -4.15
C TYR A 224 -14.63 2.75 -3.83
N SER A 225 -15.33 1.67 -4.17
CA SER A 225 -14.86 0.30 -3.96
C SER A 225 -14.82 -0.47 -5.27
N PHE A 226 -13.87 -1.38 -5.38
CA PHE A 226 -13.88 -2.40 -6.43
C PHE A 226 -14.84 -3.49 -5.97
N GLY A 227 -15.84 -3.87 -6.76
CA GLY A 227 -16.70 -5.01 -6.44
C GLY A 227 -15.85 -6.26 -6.16
N GLY A 228 -16.13 -6.95 -5.07
CA GLY A 228 -15.28 -7.97 -4.48
C GLY A 228 -15.01 -9.18 -5.38
N ASP A 229 -13.98 -9.12 -6.21
CA ASP A 229 -13.35 -10.28 -6.84
C ASP A 229 -11.88 -10.35 -6.40
N SER A 230 -11.67 -10.57 -5.10
CA SER A 230 -10.37 -10.93 -4.52
C SER A 230 -10.10 -12.45 -4.62
N SER A 231 -10.87 -13.17 -5.45
CA SER A 231 -10.69 -14.60 -5.62
C SER A 231 -9.41 -14.91 -6.38
N ASP A 232 -8.76 -16.05 -6.05
CA ASP A 232 -7.60 -16.57 -6.79
C ASP A 232 -7.85 -16.71 -8.29
N ASP A 233 -9.11 -16.81 -8.70
CA ASP A 233 -9.54 -16.82 -10.11
C ASP A 233 -9.16 -15.54 -10.87
N SER A 234 -9.00 -14.42 -10.19
CA SER A 234 -8.60 -13.14 -10.80
C SER A 234 -7.22 -13.20 -11.48
N TYR A 235 -6.32 -14.06 -10.99
CA TYR A 235 -4.99 -14.27 -11.57
C TYR A 235 -5.00 -15.05 -12.90
N PHE A 236 -6.06 -15.80 -13.17
CA PHE A 236 -6.23 -16.57 -14.40
C PHE A 236 -7.02 -15.84 -15.48
N ARG A 237 -7.46 -14.62 -15.21
CA ARG A 237 -8.21 -13.78 -16.15
C ARG A 237 -7.34 -12.68 -16.72
N PRO A 238 -7.62 -12.16 -17.92
CA PRO A 238 -6.96 -10.97 -18.43
C PRO A 238 -7.13 -9.81 -17.46
N VAL A 239 -6.00 -9.20 -17.05
CA VAL A 239 -6.00 -8.04 -16.18
C VAL A 239 -6.69 -6.88 -16.91
N ARG A 240 -7.79 -6.38 -16.34
CA ARG A 240 -8.54 -5.23 -16.87
C ARG A 240 -8.67 -4.19 -15.77
N VAL A 241 -8.63 -2.93 -16.18
CA VAL A 241 -8.96 -1.83 -15.26
C VAL A 241 -10.44 -1.97 -14.90
N GLN A 242 -10.70 -2.31 -13.65
CA GLN A 242 -12.06 -2.30 -13.11
C GLN A 242 -12.42 -0.86 -12.74
N ARG A 243 -13.66 -0.45 -13.01
CA ARG A 243 -14.17 0.82 -12.53
C ARG A 243 -14.67 0.63 -11.10
N PRO A 244 -14.14 1.37 -10.12
CA PRO A 244 -14.71 1.33 -8.80
C PRO A 244 -16.07 2.03 -8.82
N HIS A 245 -17.02 1.53 -8.05
CA HIS A 245 -18.34 2.16 -7.86
C HIS A 245 -18.34 2.97 -6.57
N ARG A 246 -19.12 4.04 -6.55
CA ARG A 246 -19.26 4.89 -5.37
C ARG A 246 -19.86 4.14 -4.20
N VAL A 247 -19.28 4.30 -3.03
CA VAL A 247 -19.74 3.69 -1.78
C VAL A 247 -20.43 4.75 -0.92
N TYR A 248 -21.65 4.48 -0.55
CA TYR A 248 -22.45 5.35 0.33
C TYR A 248 -22.54 4.81 1.75
N HIS A 249 -22.42 3.49 1.91
CA HIS A 249 -22.50 2.79 3.19
C HIS A 249 -21.31 1.88 3.39
N THR A 250 -20.74 1.88 4.60
CA THR A 250 -19.56 1.10 4.95
C THR A 250 -19.79 -0.42 4.87
N SER A 251 -21.04 -0.88 4.92
CA SER A 251 -21.42 -2.28 4.68
C SER A 251 -21.19 -2.76 3.23
N GLU A 252 -20.98 -1.83 2.30
CA GLU A 252 -20.72 -2.12 0.87
C GLU A 252 -19.22 -2.22 0.56
N VAL A 253 -18.38 -2.01 1.56
CA VAL A 253 -16.92 -1.91 1.38
C VAL A 253 -16.29 -3.29 1.28
N ALA A 254 -15.62 -3.53 0.15
CA ALA A 254 -14.57 -4.52 0.04
C ALA A 254 -13.34 -4.06 0.85
N GLU A 255 -12.35 -4.92 1.04
CA GLU A 255 -11.13 -4.61 1.80
C GLU A 255 -10.41 -3.35 1.27
N THR A 256 -10.41 -3.12 -0.05
CA THR A 256 -9.75 -1.97 -0.68
C THR A 256 -10.73 -0.89 -1.11
N VAL A 257 -10.46 0.35 -0.68
CA VAL A 257 -11.23 1.57 -1.00
C VAL A 257 -10.33 2.59 -1.70
N VAL A 258 -10.88 3.22 -2.74
CA VAL A 258 -10.27 4.38 -3.38
C VAL A 258 -11.00 5.64 -2.91
N PHE A 259 -10.26 6.58 -2.36
CA PHE A 259 -10.75 7.91 -2.04
C PHE A 259 -10.32 8.90 -3.13
N SER A 260 -11.25 9.68 -3.67
CA SER A 260 -11.00 10.64 -4.75
C SER A 260 -11.86 11.90 -4.57
N HIS A 261 -11.31 13.06 -4.98
CA HIS A 261 -12.11 14.28 -5.14
C HIS A 261 -12.92 14.27 -6.43
N SER A 262 -12.45 13.54 -7.44
CA SER A 262 -13.13 13.44 -8.73
C SER A 262 -14.23 12.38 -8.67
N ASP A 263 -15.28 12.59 -9.44
CA ASP A 263 -16.31 11.58 -9.63
C ASP A 263 -15.79 10.47 -10.55
N LEU A 264 -15.49 9.31 -9.95
CA LEU A 264 -14.97 8.15 -10.67
C LEU A 264 -16.06 7.35 -11.39
N ASP A 265 -17.35 7.57 -11.09
CA ASP A 265 -18.47 6.95 -11.81
C ASP A 265 -18.61 7.50 -13.23
N SER A 266 -18.08 8.70 -13.47
CA SER A 266 -18.17 9.41 -14.74
C SER A 266 -16.97 9.23 -15.69
N ILE A 267 -15.97 8.42 -15.29
CA ILE A 267 -14.72 8.21 -16.06
C ILE A 267 -14.76 6.95 -16.92
#